data_1dc869cfbddf3e6884428f9a6b67d8b8
#
_entry.id   1dc869cfbddf3e6884428f9a6b67d8b8
#
_cell.length_a   1.000
_cell.length_b   1.000
_cell.length_c   1.000
_cell.angle_alpha   90.00
_cell.angle_beta   90.00
_cell.angle_gamma   90.00
#
_symmetry.space_group_name_H-M   'P 1'
#
loop_
_entity.id
_entity.type
_entity.pdbx_description
1 polymer ?
#
loop_
_entity_poly.entity_id
_entity_poly.type
_entity_poly.pdbx_seq_one_letter_code
_entity_poly.pdbx_strand_id
1 'polypeptide(L)'
;MFERFTERARRVVVLAQDEARMLNHDWIGTEHLLLGLIGEGGGVAARALESLGISLDAVRQQVEEIIGQGGQAPPEHMPFTPRAKKVLELAFREARALGHNYIGTEHLLLGLIREGDGVAAQVLVRLGADLNRAREQVIQLLQEGQGDDDVLARVGLLDRRLAAIERWVGMRPDLDDLDQEIAQARREKQAAIDREDFEFAVARRDEEKQGRAARAARQDQWTDADAGRLSLTGEFARMNAELGRLRAILREHGIDPGDDPA
;
A
#
# COMPACT_ATOMS: atom_id res chain seq x y z
N MET A 1 8.37 -10.06 -11.59
CA MET A 1 6.95 -9.64 -11.75
C MET A 1 6.44 -8.93 -10.50
N PHE A 2 6.65 -9.46 -9.30
CA PHE A 2 6.16 -8.88 -8.03
C PHE A 2 6.86 -7.58 -7.58
N GLU A 3 7.97 -7.21 -8.18
CA GLU A 3 8.71 -5.97 -7.87
C GLU A 3 7.88 -4.70 -8.10
N ARG A 4 6.94 -4.77 -9.05
CA ARG A 4 6.05 -3.65 -9.37
C ARG A 4 4.74 -3.63 -8.59
N PHE A 5 4.51 -4.63 -7.73
CA PHE A 5 3.29 -4.70 -6.93
C PHE A 5 3.36 -3.69 -5.79
N THR A 6 2.24 -3.00 -5.57
CA THR A 6 2.05 -2.22 -4.33
C THR A 6 2.02 -3.16 -3.12
N GLU A 7 2.22 -2.64 -1.93
CA GLU A 7 2.11 -3.42 -0.69
C GLU A 7 0.74 -4.09 -0.56
N ARG A 8 -0.33 -3.38 -0.93
CA ARG A 8 -1.69 -3.94 -0.95
C ARG A 8 -1.82 -5.09 -1.95
N ALA A 9 -1.30 -4.93 -3.17
CA ALA A 9 -1.32 -6.00 -4.16
C ALA A 9 -0.50 -7.24 -3.73
N ARG A 10 0.62 -7.05 -3.02
CA ARG A 10 1.37 -8.16 -2.40
C ARG A 10 0.54 -8.85 -1.32
N ARG A 11 -0.14 -8.07 -0.46
CA ARG A 11 -1.05 -8.60 0.57
C ARG A 11 -2.18 -9.42 -0.04
N VAL A 12 -2.75 -9.02 -1.17
CA VAL A 12 -3.76 -9.82 -1.91
C VAL A 12 -3.22 -11.21 -2.25
N VAL A 13 -1.97 -11.32 -2.71
CA VAL A 13 -1.36 -12.61 -3.06
C VAL A 13 -1.18 -13.49 -1.82
N VAL A 14 -0.77 -12.91 -0.70
CA VAL A 14 -0.65 -13.62 0.59
C VAL A 14 -2.02 -14.11 1.05
N LEU A 15 -3.02 -13.24 1.07
CA LEU A 15 -4.39 -13.60 1.44
C LEU A 15 -4.98 -14.67 0.50
N ALA A 16 -4.71 -14.60 -0.80
CA ALA A 16 -5.11 -15.62 -1.76
C ALA A 16 -4.50 -17.00 -1.42
N GLN A 17 -3.24 -17.03 -0.97
CA GLN A 17 -2.60 -18.25 -0.51
C GLN A 17 -3.24 -18.78 0.77
N ASP A 18 -3.59 -17.90 1.71
CA ASP A 18 -4.25 -18.28 2.96
C ASP A 18 -5.66 -18.82 2.70
N GLU A 19 -6.44 -18.22 1.80
CA GLU A 19 -7.74 -18.71 1.38
C GLU A 19 -7.65 -20.10 0.71
N ALA A 20 -6.64 -20.31 -0.14
CA ALA A 20 -6.38 -21.61 -0.75
C ALA A 20 -6.06 -22.68 0.32
N ARG A 21 -5.28 -22.32 1.36
CA ARG A 21 -5.00 -23.21 2.50
C ARG A 21 -6.25 -23.54 3.31
N MET A 22 -7.09 -22.55 3.59
CA MET A 22 -8.34 -22.76 4.33
C MET A 22 -9.29 -23.72 3.60
N LEU A 23 -9.29 -23.69 2.26
CA LEU A 23 -10.07 -24.57 1.41
C LEU A 23 -9.38 -25.92 1.13
N ASN A 24 -8.19 -26.17 1.69
CA ASN A 24 -7.35 -27.35 1.44
C ASN A 24 -7.03 -27.58 -0.05
N HIS A 25 -6.85 -26.49 -0.82
CA HIS A 25 -6.44 -26.57 -2.21
C HIS A 25 -4.90 -26.57 -2.32
N ASP A 26 -4.37 -27.29 -3.30
CA ASP A 26 -2.94 -27.39 -3.57
C ASP A 26 -2.44 -26.39 -4.64
N TRP A 27 -3.29 -25.46 -5.07
CA TRP A 27 -3.00 -24.38 -6.02
C TRP A 27 -3.67 -23.07 -5.64
N ILE A 28 -3.16 -21.97 -6.21
CA ILE A 28 -3.78 -20.63 -6.13
C ILE A 28 -4.50 -20.38 -7.47
N GLY A 29 -5.84 -20.41 -7.45
CA GLY A 29 -6.70 -20.13 -8.59
C GLY A 29 -7.17 -18.68 -8.66
N THR A 30 -8.00 -18.37 -9.65
CA THR A 30 -8.62 -17.05 -9.83
C THR A 30 -9.55 -16.70 -8.67
N GLU A 31 -10.27 -17.68 -8.15
CA GLU A 31 -11.17 -17.59 -6.98
C GLU A 31 -10.42 -17.14 -5.72
N HIS A 32 -9.24 -17.68 -5.49
CA HIS A 32 -8.41 -17.28 -4.34
C HIS A 32 -7.90 -15.85 -4.49
N LEU A 33 -7.56 -15.43 -5.71
CA LEU A 33 -7.20 -14.03 -5.98
C LEU A 33 -8.39 -13.09 -5.72
N LEU A 34 -9.63 -13.51 -6.07
CA LEU A 34 -10.83 -12.74 -5.77
C LEU A 34 -11.06 -12.62 -4.25
N LEU A 35 -10.94 -13.72 -3.52
CA LEU A 35 -11.05 -13.74 -2.06
C LEU A 35 -10.00 -12.83 -1.42
N GLY A 36 -8.75 -12.92 -1.88
CA GLY A 36 -7.67 -12.05 -1.41
C GLY A 36 -7.90 -10.57 -1.70
N LEU A 37 -8.51 -10.23 -2.86
CA LEU A 37 -8.86 -8.85 -3.21
C LEU A 37 -9.90 -8.25 -2.27
N ILE A 38 -10.91 -9.03 -1.91
CA ILE A 38 -11.97 -8.59 -0.98
C ILE A 38 -11.41 -8.55 0.45
N GLY A 39 -10.64 -9.57 0.85
CA GLY A 39 -10.07 -9.70 2.19
C GLY A 39 -9.03 -8.62 2.52
N GLU A 40 -8.37 -8.02 1.52
CA GLU A 40 -7.46 -6.88 1.71
C GLU A 40 -8.22 -5.63 2.22
N GLY A 41 -9.45 -5.42 1.78
CA GLY A 41 -10.42 -4.50 2.34
C GLY A 41 -10.19 -3.01 2.05
N GLY A 42 -8.96 -2.55 1.91
CA GLY A 42 -8.63 -1.12 1.81
C GLY A 42 -8.32 -0.63 0.39
N GLY A 43 -8.22 -1.53 -0.58
CA GLY A 43 -7.88 -1.19 -1.96
C GLY A 43 -9.08 -0.78 -2.82
N VAL A 44 -8.79 -0.21 -3.98
CA VAL A 44 -9.81 0.16 -4.98
C VAL A 44 -10.65 -1.05 -5.39
N ALA A 45 -10.04 -2.24 -5.50
CA ALA A 45 -10.76 -3.46 -5.84
C ALA A 45 -11.81 -3.84 -4.79
N ALA A 46 -11.47 -3.80 -3.50
CA ALA A 46 -12.39 -4.10 -2.42
C ALA A 46 -13.58 -3.13 -2.42
N ARG A 47 -13.31 -1.83 -2.54
CA ARG A 47 -14.35 -0.78 -2.62
C ARG A 47 -15.26 -0.97 -3.84
N ALA A 48 -14.70 -1.32 -5.00
CA ALA A 48 -15.48 -1.58 -6.20
C ALA A 48 -16.41 -2.79 -6.02
N LEU A 49 -15.91 -3.87 -5.46
CA LEU A 49 -16.69 -5.09 -5.20
C LEU A 49 -17.77 -4.85 -4.13
N GLU A 50 -17.45 -4.12 -3.07
CA GLU A 50 -18.40 -3.73 -2.02
C GLU A 50 -19.54 -2.86 -2.59
N SER A 51 -19.23 -1.89 -3.46
CA SER A 51 -20.24 -1.05 -4.11
C SER A 51 -21.21 -1.83 -5.00
N LEU A 52 -20.79 -3.02 -5.46
CA LEU A 52 -21.62 -3.97 -6.21
C LEU A 52 -22.35 -4.98 -5.31
N GLY A 53 -22.22 -4.84 -3.99
CA GLY A 53 -22.85 -5.74 -3.02
C GLY A 53 -22.14 -7.09 -2.89
N ILE A 54 -20.90 -7.22 -3.34
CA ILE A 54 -20.11 -8.45 -3.26
C ILE A 54 -19.36 -8.49 -1.93
N SER A 55 -19.75 -9.42 -1.06
CA SER A 55 -19.13 -9.64 0.24
C SER A 55 -18.19 -10.86 0.24
N LEU A 56 -17.23 -10.86 1.17
CA LEU A 56 -16.27 -11.95 1.33
C LEU A 56 -16.98 -13.29 1.62
N ASP A 57 -17.98 -13.29 2.51
CA ASP A 57 -18.69 -14.49 2.90
C ASP A 57 -19.53 -15.07 1.75
N ALA A 58 -20.18 -14.19 0.96
CA ALA A 58 -20.94 -14.63 -0.21
C ALA A 58 -20.01 -15.26 -1.27
N VAL A 59 -18.82 -14.69 -1.47
CA VAL A 59 -17.83 -15.24 -2.40
C VAL A 59 -17.30 -16.57 -1.90
N ARG A 60 -16.95 -16.71 -0.61
CA ARG A 60 -16.51 -18.00 -0.03
C ARG A 60 -17.55 -19.09 -0.23
N GLN A 61 -18.81 -18.80 0.08
CA GLN A 61 -19.89 -19.75 -0.11
C GLN A 61 -19.99 -20.21 -1.58
N GLN A 62 -19.96 -19.27 -2.53
CA GLN A 62 -20.02 -19.61 -3.95
C GLN A 62 -18.79 -20.39 -4.42
N VAL A 63 -17.60 -20.09 -3.91
CA VAL A 63 -16.38 -20.84 -4.21
C VAL A 63 -16.50 -22.27 -3.71
N GLU A 64 -16.95 -22.48 -2.47
CA GLU A 64 -17.18 -23.82 -1.91
C GLU A 64 -18.25 -24.61 -2.69
N GLU A 65 -19.30 -23.94 -3.17
CA GLU A 65 -20.33 -24.59 -3.99
C GLU A 65 -19.82 -25.01 -5.38
N ILE A 66 -18.87 -24.27 -5.97
CA ILE A 66 -18.37 -24.52 -7.33
C ILE A 66 -17.26 -25.57 -7.34
N ILE A 67 -16.28 -25.44 -6.44
CA ILE A 67 -15.07 -26.27 -6.47
C ILE A 67 -14.92 -27.18 -5.25
N GLY A 68 -15.70 -26.94 -4.19
CA GLY A 68 -15.65 -27.73 -2.95
C GLY A 68 -14.40 -27.46 -2.13
N GLN A 69 -14.16 -28.32 -1.15
CA GLN A 69 -12.93 -28.34 -0.35
C GLN A 69 -12.00 -29.45 -0.82
N GLY A 70 -10.68 -29.19 -0.78
CA GLY A 70 -9.67 -30.19 -1.09
C GLY A 70 -9.61 -31.31 -0.05
N GLY A 71 -9.21 -32.48 -0.49
CA GLY A 71 -9.18 -33.72 0.37
C GLY A 71 -7.86 -33.90 1.13
N GLN A 72 -6.84 -33.12 0.89
CA GLN A 72 -5.50 -33.27 1.49
C GLN A 72 -4.99 -31.94 2.03
N ALA A 73 -4.06 -32.01 3.00
CA ALA A 73 -3.41 -30.82 3.51
C ALA A 73 -2.60 -30.12 2.38
N PRO A 74 -2.75 -28.81 2.21
CA PRO A 74 -2.09 -28.09 1.13
C PRO A 74 -0.57 -28.11 1.31
N PRO A 75 0.21 -28.09 0.20
CA PRO A 75 1.66 -28.02 0.27
C PRO A 75 2.13 -26.65 0.79
N GLU A 76 3.35 -26.59 1.32
CA GLU A 76 3.96 -25.34 1.78
C GLU A 76 4.02 -24.29 0.65
N HIS A 77 4.35 -24.72 -0.56
CA HIS A 77 4.40 -23.90 -1.76
C HIS A 77 3.31 -24.28 -2.74
N MET A 78 2.31 -23.41 -2.88
CA MET A 78 1.21 -23.61 -3.82
C MET A 78 1.48 -22.89 -5.13
N PRO A 79 1.46 -23.58 -6.28
CA PRO A 79 1.61 -22.95 -7.58
C PRO A 79 0.34 -22.18 -7.99
N PHE A 80 0.51 -21.15 -8.77
CA PHE A 80 -0.62 -20.52 -9.45
C PHE A 80 -1.14 -21.40 -10.59
N THR A 81 -2.46 -21.50 -10.73
CA THR A 81 -3.07 -22.10 -11.91
C THR A 81 -2.69 -21.33 -13.18
N PRO A 82 -2.77 -21.95 -14.38
CA PRO A 82 -2.55 -21.24 -15.64
C PRO A 82 -3.42 -19.99 -15.80
N ARG A 83 -4.71 -20.06 -15.37
CA ARG A 83 -5.63 -18.92 -15.40
C ARG A 83 -5.23 -17.83 -14.41
N ALA A 84 -4.84 -18.17 -13.18
CA ALA A 84 -4.34 -17.20 -12.22
C ALA A 84 -3.06 -16.49 -12.72
N LYS A 85 -2.15 -17.22 -13.36
CA LYS A 85 -0.98 -16.61 -14.03
C LYS A 85 -1.40 -15.63 -15.14
N LYS A 86 -2.40 -16.01 -15.93
CA LYS A 86 -2.96 -15.13 -16.97
C LYS A 86 -3.58 -13.86 -16.39
N VAL A 87 -4.27 -13.96 -15.24
CA VAL A 87 -4.77 -12.78 -14.51
C VAL A 87 -3.65 -11.83 -14.12
N LEU A 88 -2.52 -12.33 -13.58
CA LEU A 88 -1.37 -11.51 -13.22
C LEU A 88 -0.73 -10.82 -14.45
N GLU A 89 -0.65 -11.53 -15.58
CA GLU A 89 -0.19 -10.94 -16.84
C GLU A 89 -1.15 -9.86 -17.37
N LEU A 90 -2.45 -10.11 -17.29
CA LEU A 90 -3.48 -9.14 -17.68
C LEU A 90 -3.47 -7.92 -16.78
N ALA A 91 -3.29 -8.10 -15.46
CA ALA A 91 -3.13 -6.99 -14.50
C ALA A 91 -1.97 -6.06 -14.89
N PHE A 92 -0.84 -6.62 -15.31
CA PHE A 92 0.27 -5.82 -15.82
C PHE A 92 -0.09 -5.05 -17.10
N ARG A 93 -0.85 -5.67 -18.01
CA ARG A 93 -1.31 -5.00 -19.25
C ARG A 93 -2.31 -3.88 -18.93
N GLU A 94 -3.24 -4.09 -17.99
CA GLU A 94 -4.18 -3.06 -17.53
C GLU A 94 -3.44 -1.89 -16.89
N ALA A 95 -2.46 -2.13 -16.02
CA ALA A 95 -1.63 -1.08 -15.43
C ALA A 95 -0.94 -0.22 -16.51
N ARG A 96 -0.35 -0.87 -17.53
CA ARG A 96 0.27 -0.15 -18.65
C ARG A 96 -0.74 0.64 -19.48
N ALA A 97 -1.92 0.08 -19.74
CA ALA A 97 -2.97 0.76 -20.49
C ALA A 97 -3.50 2.02 -19.76
N LEU A 98 -3.49 2.00 -18.43
CA LEU A 98 -3.84 3.13 -17.58
C LEU A 98 -2.67 4.10 -17.33
N GLY A 99 -1.48 3.84 -17.89
CA GLY A 99 -0.30 4.69 -17.72
C GLY A 99 0.40 4.52 -16.36
N HIS A 100 0.06 3.49 -15.60
CA HIS A 100 0.64 3.24 -14.28
C HIS A 100 1.95 2.45 -14.38
N ASN A 101 2.92 2.77 -13.53
CA ASN A 101 4.19 2.07 -13.43
C ASN A 101 4.22 1.01 -12.32
N TYR A 102 3.12 0.86 -11.58
CA TYR A 102 2.88 -0.08 -10.50
C TYR A 102 1.67 -0.98 -10.80
N ILE A 103 1.55 -2.07 -10.05
CA ILE A 103 0.39 -2.99 -10.09
C ILE A 103 -0.28 -2.93 -8.73
N GLY A 104 -1.45 -2.29 -8.67
CA GLY A 104 -2.31 -2.21 -7.48
C GLY A 104 -3.44 -3.23 -7.51
N THR A 105 -4.29 -3.20 -6.48
CA THR A 105 -5.46 -4.08 -6.35
C THR A 105 -6.44 -3.92 -7.50
N GLU A 106 -6.64 -2.69 -7.99
CA GLU A 106 -7.46 -2.34 -9.14
C GLU A 106 -7.02 -3.09 -10.40
N HIS A 107 -5.72 -3.15 -10.64
CA HIS A 107 -5.18 -3.82 -11.81
C HIS A 107 -5.37 -5.34 -11.73
N LEU A 108 -5.26 -5.91 -10.52
CA LEU A 108 -5.55 -7.33 -10.29
C LEU A 108 -7.02 -7.65 -10.56
N LEU A 109 -7.96 -6.80 -10.09
CA LEU A 109 -9.38 -6.97 -10.37
C LEU A 109 -9.69 -6.81 -11.85
N LEU A 110 -9.12 -5.79 -12.52
CA LEU A 110 -9.28 -5.59 -13.97
C LEU A 110 -8.73 -6.78 -14.77
N GLY A 111 -7.58 -7.33 -14.35
CA GLY A 111 -7.00 -8.55 -14.95
C GLY A 111 -7.92 -9.76 -14.79
N LEU A 112 -8.55 -9.91 -13.62
CA LEU A 112 -9.49 -10.97 -13.30
C LEU A 112 -10.78 -10.85 -14.14
N ILE A 113 -11.35 -9.65 -14.24
CA ILE A 113 -12.52 -9.37 -15.09
C ILE A 113 -12.20 -9.66 -16.56
N ARG A 114 -11.02 -9.28 -17.04
CA ARG A 114 -10.61 -9.47 -18.43
C ARG A 114 -10.29 -10.92 -18.77
N GLU A 115 -9.84 -11.73 -17.82
CA GLU A 115 -9.66 -13.18 -17.99
C GLU A 115 -11.00 -13.85 -18.26
N GLY A 116 -12.01 -13.50 -17.48
CA GLY A 116 -13.45 -13.68 -17.77
C GLY A 116 -14.00 -15.10 -17.70
N ASP A 117 -13.17 -16.15 -17.77
CA ASP A 117 -13.60 -17.57 -17.86
C ASP A 117 -13.28 -18.36 -16.56
N GLY A 118 -12.52 -17.77 -15.64
CA GLY A 118 -12.11 -18.42 -14.39
C GLY A 118 -13.26 -18.52 -13.38
N VAL A 119 -13.01 -19.30 -12.32
CA VAL A 119 -13.99 -19.48 -11.23
C VAL A 119 -14.38 -18.13 -10.61
N ALA A 120 -13.43 -17.20 -10.46
CA ALA A 120 -13.72 -15.87 -9.96
C ALA A 120 -14.79 -15.12 -10.79
N ALA A 121 -14.68 -15.15 -12.13
CA ALA A 121 -15.66 -14.52 -13.00
C ALA A 121 -17.03 -15.21 -12.89
N GLN A 122 -17.05 -16.54 -12.79
CA GLN A 122 -18.29 -17.31 -12.58
C GLN A 122 -18.95 -16.95 -11.25
N VAL A 123 -18.17 -16.81 -10.17
CA VAL A 123 -18.66 -16.40 -8.85
C VAL A 123 -19.27 -15.00 -8.91
N LEU A 124 -18.57 -14.03 -9.52
CA LEU A 124 -19.08 -12.66 -9.65
C LEU A 124 -20.41 -12.63 -10.40
N VAL A 125 -20.51 -13.34 -11.52
CA VAL A 125 -21.75 -13.43 -12.32
C VAL A 125 -22.88 -14.11 -11.51
N ARG A 126 -22.60 -15.18 -10.78
CA ARG A 126 -23.61 -15.84 -9.93
C ARG A 126 -24.12 -14.94 -8.79
N LEU A 127 -23.27 -14.08 -8.27
CA LEU A 127 -23.63 -13.07 -7.27
C LEU A 127 -24.32 -11.84 -7.89
N GLY A 128 -24.59 -11.86 -9.21
CA GLY A 128 -25.32 -10.82 -9.92
C GLY A 128 -24.46 -9.63 -10.38
N ALA A 129 -23.12 -9.74 -10.26
CA ALA A 129 -22.25 -8.70 -10.77
C ALA A 129 -22.13 -8.78 -12.31
N ASP A 130 -22.41 -7.68 -12.99
CA ASP A 130 -22.00 -7.49 -14.37
C ASP A 130 -20.52 -7.11 -14.45
N LEU A 131 -19.74 -7.92 -15.18
CA LEU A 131 -18.28 -7.72 -15.27
C LEU A 131 -17.90 -6.40 -15.94
N ASN A 132 -18.69 -5.93 -16.90
CA ASN A 132 -18.46 -4.62 -17.55
C ASN A 132 -18.73 -3.49 -16.54
N ARG A 133 -19.81 -3.59 -15.80
CA ARG A 133 -20.14 -2.63 -14.75
C ARG A 133 -19.10 -2.63 -13.63
N ALA A 134 -18.58 -3.82 -13.26
CA ALA A 134 -17.47 -3.91 -12.31
C ALA A 134 -16.21 -3.21 -12.84
N ARG A 135 -15.89 -3.37 -14.12
CA ARG A 135 -14.81 -2.64 -14.77
C ARG A 135 -15.03 -1.11 -14.74
N GLU A 136 -16.21 -0.66 -15.11
CA GLU A 136 -16.57 0.77 -15.09
C GLU A 136 -16.44 1.34 -13.68
N GLN A 137 -16.91 0.62 -12.66
CA GLN A 137 -16.80 1.02 -11.26
C GLN A 137 -15.35 1.16 -10.80
N VAL A 138 -14.48 0.22 -11.18
CA VAL A 138 -13.03 0.33 -10.89
C VAL A 138 -12.44 1.58 -11.56
N ILE A 139 -12.74 1.83 -12.82
CA ILE A 139 -12.23 3.00 -13.55
C ILE A 139 -12.75 4.31 -12.93
N GLN A 140 -14.01 4.36 -12.53
CA GLN A 140 -14.60 5.52 -11.85
C GLN A 140 -13.88 5.79 -10.52
N LEU A 141 -13.72 4.77 -9.67
CA LEU A 141 -13.00 4.91 -8.40
C LEU A 141 -11.54 5.30 -8.57
N LEU A 142 -10.88 4.86 -9.65
CA LEU A 142 -9.54 5.31 -10.00
C LEU A 142 -9.50 6.79 -10.37
N GLN A 143 -10.49 7.28 -11.12
CA GLN A 143 -10.58 8.70 -11.47
C GLN A 143 -10.85 9.56 -10.23
N GLU A 144 -11.71 9.09 -9.32
CA GLU A 144 -11.98 9.73 -8.03
C GLU A 144 -10.73 9.67 -7.11
N GLY A 145 -10.04 8.53 -7.05
CA GLY A 145 -8.85 8.30 -6.22
C GLY A 145 -7.53 8.82 -6.81
N GLN A 146 -7.46 9.08 -8.13
CA GLN A 146 -6.27 9.71 -8.74
C GLN A 146 -6.01 11.12 -8.15
N GLY A 147 -7.05 11.79 -7.65
CA GLY A 147 -6.90 13.02 -6.88
C GLY A 147 -6.03 12.80 -5.64
N ASP A 148 -6.32 11.77 -4.87
CA ASP A 148 -5.71 11.56 -3.55
C ASP A 148 -4.31 10.93 -3.64
N ASP A 149 -4.13 9.91 -4.51
CA ASP A 149 -2.81 9.27 -4.71
C ASP A 149 -1.83 10.22 -5.43
N ASP A 150 -2.30 11.02 -6.39
CA ASP A 150 -1.48 12.06 -7.05
C ASP A 150 -1.11 13.17 -6.05
N VAL A 151 -2.05 13.56 -5.18
CA VAL A 151 -1.79 14.54 -4.11
C VAL A 151 -0.76 13.99 -3.12
N LEU A 152 -0.88 12.72 -2.67
CA LEU A 152 0.12 12.08 -1.79
C LEU A 152 1.50 11.99 -2.45
N ALA A 153 1.55 11.59 -3.73
CA ALA A 153 2.80 11.52 -4.48
C ALA A 153 3.44 12.91 -4.65
N ARG A 154 2.63 13.95 -4.91
CA ARG A 154 3.07 15.36 -5.01
C ARG A 154 3.56 15.90 -3.68
N VAL A 155 2.84 15.60 -2.58
CA VAL A 155 3.28 15.97 -1.23
C VAL A 155 4.64 15.36 -0.94
N GLY A 156 4.82 14.05 -1.13
CA GLY A 156 6.10 13.38 -0.89
C GLY A 156 7.25 13.84 -1.82
N LEU A 157 6.94 14.29 -3.04
CA LEU A 157 7.94 14.89 -3.92
C LEU A 157 8.33 16.32 -3.46
N LEU A 158 7.35 17.12 -3.08
CA LEU A 158 7.56 18.48 -2.60
C LEU A 158 8.33 18.48 -1.27
N ASP A 159 7.98 17.59 -0.34
CA ASP A 159 8.70 17.41 0.92
C ASP A 159 10.18 17.06 0.69
N ARG A 160 10.49 16.13 -0.21
CA ARG A 160 11.87 15.76 -0.56
C ARG A 160 12.62 16.90 -1.21
N ARG A 161 11.98 17.66 -2.10
CA ARG A 161 12.59 18.83 -2.76
C ARG A 161 12.82 19.95 -1.76
N LEU A 162 11.87 20.19 -0.86
CA LEU A 162 11.97 21.16 0.21
C LEU A 162 13.14 20.82 1.13
N ALA A 163 13.19 19.57 1.65
CA ALA A 163 14.29 19.11 2.50
C ALA A 163 15.67 19.20 1.82
N ALA A 164 15.74 18.97 0.49
CA ALA A 164 16.99 19.13 -0.26
C ALA A 164 17.41 20.58 -0.39
N ILE A 165 16.46 21.50 -0.62
CA ILE A 165 16.72 22.95 -0.70
C ILE A 165 17.11 23.48 0.69
N GLU A 166 16.39 23.10 1.74
CA GLU A 166 16.68 23.49 3.12
C GLU A 166 18.10 23.06 3.55
N ARG A 167 18.54 21.85 3.19
CA ARG A 167 19.92 21.38 3.41
C ARG A 167 20.93 22.18 2.60
N TRP A 168 20.65 22.42 1.30
CA TRP A 168 21.55 23.16 0.42
C TRP A 168 21.75 24.63 0.85
N VAL A 169 20.72 25.22 1.42
CA VAL A 169 20.72 26.60 1.90
C VAL A 169 21.21 26.71 3.35
N GLY A 170 21.40 25.59 4.03
CA GLY A 170 21.75 25.55 5.45
C GLY A 170 20.58 25.95 6.37
N MET A 171 19.36 25.82 5.89
CA MET A 171 18.13 26.10 6.65
C MET A 171 17.65 24.91 7.50
N ARG A 172 18.29 23.76 7.37
CA ARG A 172 18.01 22.56 8.18
C ARG A 172 19.28 21.98 8.75
N PRO A 173 19.27 21.51 9.98
CA PRO A 173 20.38 20.72 10.50
C PRO A 173 20.51 19.42 9.71
N ASP A 174 21.73 18.96 9.51
CA ASP A 174 21.96 17.61 9.02
C ASP A 174 21.62 16.62 10.15
N LEU A 175 20.55 15.87 9.95
CA LEU A 175 20.02 14.88 10.90
C LEU A 175 20.11 13.46 10.34
N ASP A 176 20.66 13.29 9.14
CA ASP A 176 20.66 12.02 8.41
C ASP A 176 21.38 10.90 9.21
N ASP A 177 22.43 11.22 9.96
CA ASP A 177 23.13 10.33 10.87
C ASP A 177 22.23 9.82 12.00
N LEU A 178 21.52 10.72 12.66
CA LEU A 178 20.60 10.38 13.77
C LEU A 178 19.36 9.62 13.28
N ASP A 179 18.83 9.99 12.11
CA ASP A 179 17.70 9.30 11.51
C ASP A 179 18.07 7.83 11.12
N GLN A 180 19.31 7.61 10.66
CA GLN A 180 19.82 6.26 10.39
C GLN A 180 20.00 5.44 11.68
N GLU A 181 20.57 6.03 12.73
CA GLU A 181 20.74 5.39 14.05
C GLU A 181 19.38 4.99 14.66
N ILE A 182 18.41 5.89 14.64
CA ILE A 182 17.04 5.64 15.12
C ILE A 182 16.39 4.50 14.32
N ALA A 183 16.53 4.52 13.01
CA ALA A 183 15.97 3.49 12.14
C ALA A 183 16.64 2.12 12.34
N GLN A 184 17.94 2.10 12.62
CA GLN A 184 18.67 0.88 12.94
C GLN A 184 18.24 0.31 14.29
N ALA A 185 18.24 1.13 15.35
CA ALA A 185 17.80 0.73 16.68
C ALA A 185 16.37 0.16 16.67
N ARG A 186 15.48 0.77 15.85
CA ARG A 186 14.10 0.30 15.67
C ARG A 186 14.04 -1.07 15.00
N ARG A 187 14.82 -1.31 13.92
CA ARG A 187 14.88 -2.62 13.25
C ARG A 187 15.44 -3.69 14.17
N GLU A 188 16.52 -3.40 14.89
CA GLU A 188 17.16 -4.34 15.82
C GLU A 188 16.26 -4.66 17.01
N LYS A 189 15.53 -3.67 17.55
CA LYS A 189 14.49 -3.86 18.57
C LYS A 189 13.42 -4.85 18.10
N GLN A 190 12.88 -4.64 16.89
CA GLN A 190 11.87 -5.53 16.36
C GLN A 190 12.40 -6.95 16.18
N ALA A 191 13.58 -7.11 15.60
CA ALA A 191 14.21 -8.40 15.45
C ALA A 191 14.54 -9.11 16.78
N ALA A 192 14.77 -8.36 17.86
CA ALA A 192 14.95 -8.90 19.21
C ALA A 192 13.62 -9.39 19.79
N ILE A 193 12.54 -8.63 19.62
CA ILE A 193 11.18 -9.04 20.04
C ILE A 193 10.79 -10.34 19.33
N ASP A 194 11.01 -10.43 18.02
CA ASP A 194 10.70 -11.62 17.21
C ASP A 194 11.49 -12.87 17.64
N ARG A 195 12.64 -12.70 18.32
CA ARG A 195 13.47 -13.75 18.88
C ARG A 195 13.28 -13.97 20.39
N GLU A 196 12.30 -13.25 20.99
CA GLU A 196 12.04 -13.27 22.44
C GLU A 196 13.23 -12.82 23.33
N ASP A 197 14.18 -12.06 22.74
CA ASP A 197 15.29 -11.46 23.47
C ASP A 197 14.89 -10.09 24.04
N PHE A 198 14.19 -10.11 25.14
CA PHE A 198 13.62 -8.91 25.74
C PHE A 198 14.68 -7.98 26.35
N GLU A 199 15.80 -8.50 26.82
CA GLU A 199 16.88 -7.65 27.35
C GLU A 199 17.52 -6.82 26.24
N PHE A 200 17.82 -7.43 25.11
CA PHE A 200 18.34 -6.74 23.95
C PHE A 200 17.32 -5.77 23.36
N ALA A 201 16.01 -6.14 23.30
CA ALA A 201 14.95 -5.28 22.86
C ALA A 201 14.79 -4.00 23.72
N VAL A 202 14.96 -4.12 25.05
CA VAL A 202 14.94 -2.98 25.98
C VAL A 202 16.13 -2.05 25.71
N ALA A 203 17.34 -2.58 25.55
CA ALA A 203 18.53 -1.78 25.23
C ALA A 203 18.34 -0.99 23.92
N ARG A 204 17.84 -1.64 22.87
CA ARG A 204 17.55 -0.98 21.56
C ARG A 204 16.45 0.06 21.65
N ARG A 205 15.43 -0.14 22.50
CA ARG A 205 14.41 0.88 22.78
C ARG A 205 15.02 2.13 23.44
N ASP A 206 15.93 1.92 24.38
CA ASP A 206 16.58 3.04 25.08
C ASP A 206 17.51 3.81 24.13
N GLU A 207 18.19 3.14 23.22
CA GLU A 207 18.96 3.79 22.13
C GLU A 207 18.06 4.55 21.16
N GLU A 208 16.95 3.96 20.73
CA GLU A 208 15.96 4.67 19.89
C GLU A 208 15.47 5.95 20.57
N LYS A 209 15.19 5.89 21.90
CA LYS A 209 14.75 7.04 22.69
C LYS A 209 15.84 8.11 22.81
N GLN A 210 17.10 7.70 23.03
CA GLN A 210 18.24 8.61 23.07
C GLN A 210 18.50 9.29 21.72
N GLY A 211 18.44 8.54 20.62
CA GLY A 211 18.59 9.06 19.27
C GLY A 211 17.51 10.11 18.96
N ARG A 212 16.25 9.84 19.32
CA ARG A 212 15.16 10.81 19.15
C ARG A 212 15.38 12.09 19.98
N ALA A 213 15.85 11.96 21.23
CA ALA A 213 16.15 13.12 22.08
C ALA A 213 17.33 13.94 21.51
N ALA A 214 18.37 13.27 21.03
CA ALA A 214 19.51 13.94 20.38
C ALA A 214 19.10 14.65 19.08
N ARG A 215 18.21 14.03 18.30
CA ARG A 215 17.62 14.62 17.10
C ARG A 215 16.84 15.89 17.41
N ALA A 216 15.95 15.84 18.41
CA ALA A 216 15.18 16.99 18.85
C ALA A 216 16.09 18.12 19.34
N ALA A 217 17.08 17.81 20.19
CA ALA A 217 18.03 18.81 20.69
C ALA A 217 18.86 19.47 19.57
N ARG A 218 19.29 18.71 18.54
CA ARG A 218 20.01 19.26 17.39
C ARG A 218 19.10 20.16 16.54
N GLN A 219 17.84 19.81 16.41
CA GLN A 219 16.83 20.60 15.71
C GLN A 219 16.52 21.90 16.46
N ASP A 220 16.34 21.86 17.80
CA ASP A 220 16.07 23.05 18.60
C ASP A 220 17.25 24.04 18.62
N GLN A 221 18.48 23.52 18.75
CA GLN A 221 19.70 24.34 18.67
C GLN A 221 19.86 25.07 17.34
N TRP A 222 19.35 24.46 16.25
CA TRP A 222 19.43 25.05 14.94
C TRP A 222 18.37 26.12 14.71
N THR A 223 17.13 25.93 15.18
CA THR A 223 16.03 26.90 15.06
C THR A 223 16.34 28.22 15.73
N ASP A 224 17.07 28.21 16.84
CA ASP A 224 17.46 29.42 17.55
C ASP A 224 18.62 30.20 16.89
N ALA A 225 19.53 29.52 16.22
CA ALA A 225 20.74 30.12 15.67
C ALA A 225 20.55 30.75 14.30
N ASP A 226 19.64 30.27 13.46
CA ASP A 226 19.50 30.58 12.04
C ASP A 226 18.19 31.27 11.62
N ALA A 227 17.27 31.52 12.54
CA ALA A 227 16.02 32.23 12.26
C ALA A 227 16.16 33.62 11.63
N GLY A 228 17.41 34.14 11.59
CA GLY A 228 17.76 35.44 11.02
C GLY A 228 18.31 35.40 9.59
N ARG A 229 18.57 34.28 8.98
CA ARG A 229 19.49 34.19 7.85
C ARG A 229 18.93 34.19 6.45
N LEU A 230 17.64 33.99 6.16
CA LEU A 230 17.23 34.00 4.75
C LEU A 230 15.77 34.38 4.50
N SER A 231 15.62 35.58 3.95
CA SER A 231 14.54 35.89 3.02
C SER A 231 14.82 35.19 1.69
N LEU A 232 14.67 33.88 1.63
CA LEU A 232 14.62 33.19 0.36
C LEU A 232 13.20 33.27 -0.18
N THR A 233 13.06 34.35 -0.94
CA THR A 233 12.29 34.52 -2.19
C THR A 233 11.05 33.68 -2.36
N GLY A 234 10.03 34.29 -2.88
CA GLY A 234 8.69 33.86 -3.15
C GLY A 234 8.47 32.44 -3.72
N GLU A 235 9.49 31.69 -4.06
CA GLU A 235 9.41 30.31 -4.53
C GLU A 235 9.31 29.32 -3.36
N PHE A 236 10.09 29.52 -2.31
CA PHE A 236 10.02 28.74 -1.07
C PHE A 236 8.70 28.96 -0.34
N ALA A 237 8.28 30.24 -0.23
CA ALA A 237 6.98 30.57 0.36
C ALA A 237 5.81 29.99 -0.46
N ARG A 238 5.91 29.97 -1.79
CA ARG A 238 4.90 29.34 -2.67
C ARG A 238 4.86 27.84 -2.49
N MET A 239 6.00 27.17 -2.39
CA MET A 239 6.09 25.72 -2.22
C MET A 239 5.53 25.27 -0.87
N ASN A 240 5.84 26.00 0.21
CA ASN A 240 5.26 25.75 1.53
C ASN A 240 3.74 26.01 1.56
N ALA A 241 3.25 27.03 0.89
CA ALA A 241 1.83 27.30 0.79
C ALA A 241 1.09 26.22 -0.01
N GLU A 242 1.72 25.70 -1.07
CA GLU A 242 1.15 24.58 -1.85
C GLU A 242 1.12 23.30 -1.04
N LEU A 243 2.20 22.98 -0.32
CA LEU A 243 2.27 21.84 0.60
C LEU A 243 1.18 21.90 1.68
N GLY A 244 0.99 23.07 2.29
CA GLY A 244 -0.07 23.29 3.28
C GLY A 244 -1.47 23.06 2.71
N ARG A 245 -1.74 23.52 1.48
CA ARG A 245 -3.02 23.27 0.81
C ARG A 245 -3.23 21.78 0.51
N LEU A 246 -2.23 21.09 -0.03
CA LEU A 246 -2.32 19.68 -0.37
C LEU A 246 -2.53 18.81 0.88
N ARG A 247 -1.85 19.11 1.98
CA ARG A 247 -2.05 18.43 3.27
C ARG A 247 -3.45 18.70 3.85
N ALA A 248 -3.99 19.91 3.68
CA ALA A 248 -5.35 20.21 4.09
C ALA A 248 -6.38 19.38 3.31
N ILE A 249 -6.23 19.26 2.00
CA ILE A 249 -7.08 18.43 1.15
C ILE A 249 -7.02 16.96 1.60
N LEU A 250 -5.83 16.42 1.86
CA LEU A 250 -5.70 15.03 2.34
C LEU A 250 -6.43 14.81 3.67
N ARG A 251 -6.31 15.75 4.63
CA ARG A 251 -7.01 15.67 5.90
C ARG A 251 -8.52 15.74 5.75
N GLU A 252 -9.05 16.57 4.84
CA GLU A 252 -10.48 16.63 4.53
C GLU A 252 -11.02 15.31 3.98
N HIS A 253 -10.18 14.54 3.28
CA HIS A 253 -10.53 13.21 2.76
C HIS A 253 -10.18 12.07 3.73
N GLY A 254 -9.80 12.38 4.97
CA GLY A 254 -9.47 11.38 6.00
C GLY A 254 -8.14 10.64 5.77
N ILE A 255 -7.30 11.15 4.87
CA ILE A 255 -5.98 10.61 4.56
C ILE A 255 -4.94 11.33 5.43
N ASP A 256 -4.17 10.57 6.19
CA ASP A 256 -3.06 11.13 6.96
C ASP A 256 -1.89 11.45 6.02
N PRO A 257 -1.52 12.74 5.84
CA PRO A 257 -0.41 13.12 4.97
C PRO A 257 0.98 12.78 5.51
N GLY A 258 1.04 12.03 6.62
CA GLY A 258 2.27 11.82 7.39
C GLY A 258 2.56 13.00 8.32
N ASP A 259 3.26 12.71 9.41
CA ASP A 259 3.67 13.75 10.37
C ASP A 259 4.47 14.83 9.65
N ASP A 260 4.10 16.07 9.91
CA ASP A 260 4.94 17.23 9.62
C ASP A 260 6.31 16.92 10.23
N PRO A 261 7.39 16.97 9.51
CA PRO A 261 8.69 16.97 10.14
C PRO A 261 8.78 18.29 10.92
N ALA A 262 8.36 18.20 12.19
CA ALA A 262 8.47 19.29 13.14
C ALA A 262 9.93 19.65 13.36
#